data_388e27395e201db284c5de05ccef0711
#
_entry.id   388e27395e201db284c5de05ccef0711
#
_cell.length_a   1.000
_cell.length_b   1.000
_cell.length_c   1.000
_cell.angle_alpha   90.00
_cell.angle_beta   90.00
_cell.angle_gamma   90.00
#
_symmetry.space_group_name_H-M   'P 1'
#
loop_
_entity.id
_entity.type
_entity.pdbx_description
1 polymer ?
#
loop_
_entity_poly.entity_id
_entity_poly.type
_entity_poly.pdbx_seq_one_letter_code
_entity_poly.pdbx_strand_id
1 'polypeptide(L)'
;MATNRIEPGKDLIANQLCRYLEGRGVRHVFGLCGHTNIAVLAAMAESGVAFVNVRHEQIASHAADGYARVTGKASVGLSHLSPGLTNAATGVANAALDCIAMVVIAGDIPSYYYGKHPHQEVNLHADASQYEIYRPFVKRAWRVDTPEL
;
A
#
# COMPACT_ATOMS: atom_id res chain seq x y z
N MET A 1 0.24 29.69 4.05
CA MET A 1 0.69 28.31 4.34
C MET A 1 -0.09 27.84 5.55
N ALA A 2 -1.07 26.95 5.38
CA ALA A 2 -1.82 26.39 6.50
C ALA A 2 -0.87 25.48 7.29
N THR A 3 -0.66 25.80 8.55
CA THR A 3 0.10 24.96 9.48
C THR A 3 -0.67 23.65 9.66
N ASN A 4 -0.13 22.58 9.12
CA ASN A 4 -0.68 21.23 9.23
C ASN A 4 -0.48 20.75 10.69
N ARG A 5 -1.29 21.26 11.63
CA ARG A 5 -1.29 20.81 13.02
C ARG A 5 -2.00 19.47 13.07
N ILE A 6 -1.27 18.43 13.41
CA ILE A 6 -1.83 17.13 13.77
C ILE A 6 -2.66 17.32 15.03
N GLU A 7 -3.97 17.12 14.96
CA GLU A 7 -4.84 17.11 16.13
C GLU A 7 -4.84 15.69 16.72
N PRO A 8 -4.27 15.49 17.92
CA PRO A 8 -4.26 14.17 18.56
C PRO A 8 -5.70 13.63 18.71
N GLY A 9 -5.92 12.38 18.25
CA GLY A 9 -7.22 11.71 18.34
C GLY A 9 -8.17 11.92 17.16
N LYS A 10 -7.90 12.90 16.27
CA LYS A 10 -8.72 13.12 15.05
C LYS A 10 -7.98 12.79 13.77
N ASP A 11 -6.67 12.65 13.81
CA ASP A 11 -5.84 12.52 12.63
C ASP A 11 -5.26 11.11 12.50
N LEU A 12 -6.08 10.21 11.97
CA LEU A 12 -5.66 8.84 11.68
C LEU A 12 -4.49 8.82 10.69
N ILE A 13 -3.59 7.86 10.81
CA ILE A 13 -2.50 7.62 9.85
C ILE A 13 -3.04 7.53 8.43
N ALA A 14 -4.19 6.89 8.23
CA ALA A 14 -4.84 6.80 6.94
C ALA A 14 -5.14 8.17 6.31
N ASN A 15 -5.60 9.15 7.11
CA ASN A 15 -5.86 10.51 6.64
C ASN A 15 -4.56 11.23 6.29
N GLN A 16 -3.52 11.07 7.13
CA GLN A 16 -2.20 11.65 6.87
C GLN A 16 -1.59 11.09 5.58
N LEU A 17 -1.68 9.77 5.39
CA LEU A 17 -1.22 9.09 4.19
C LEU A 17 -1.93 9.64 2.94
N CYS A 18 -3.25 9.74 2.95
CA CYS A 18 -4.02 10.25 1.81
C CYS A 18 -3.66 11.70 1.51
N ARG A 19 -3.55 12.57 2.51
CA ARG A 19 -3.09 13.96 2.32
C ARG A 19 -1.67 14.03 1.75
N TYR A 20 -0.78 13.17 2.22
CA TYR A 20 0.58 13.10 1.69
C TYR A 20 0.58 12.69 0.22
N LEU A 21 -0.13 11.63 -0.14
CA LEU A 21 -0.25 11.16 -1.52
C LEU A 21 -0.83 12.25 -2.43
N GLU A 22 -1.91 12.88 -2.00
CA GLU A 22 -2.54 13.98 -2.73
C GLU A 22 -1.58 15.17 -2.93
N GLY A 23 -0.88 15.57 -1.86
CA GLY A 23 0.14 16.63 -1.89
C GLY A 23 1.33 16.30 -2.79
N ARG A 24 1.62 15.02 -3.03
CA ARG A 24 2.63 14.55 -3.99
C ARG A 24 2.08 14.41 -5.41
N GLY A 25 0.83 14.78 -5.65
CA GLY A 25 0.19 14.75 -6.95
C GLY A 25 -0.31 13.37 -7.39
N VAL A 26 -0.41 12.42 -6.46
CA VAL A 26 -1.07 11.13 -6.71
C VAL A 26 -2.56 11.37 -6.92
N ARG A 27 -3.09 10.90 -8.04
CA ARG A 27 -4.51 11.04 -8.40
C ARG A 27 -5.26 9.72 -8.38
N HIS A 28 -4.55 8.60 -8.53
CA HIS A 28 -5.14 7.28 -8.61
C HIS A 28 -4.34 6.30 -7.75
N VAL A 29 -5.06 5.45 -7.03
CA VAL A 29 -4.52 4.29 -6.32
C VAL A 29 -5.23 3.06 -6.87
N PHE A 30 -4.47 2.06 -7.31
CA PHE A 30 -4.99 0.85 -7.93
C PHE A 30 -4.97 -0.28 -6.90
N GLY A 31 -6.07 -0.99 -6.72
CA GLY A 31 -6.09 -2.03 -5.70
C GLY A 31 -7.38 -2.80 -5.56
N LEU A 32 -7.40 -3.62 -4.52
CA LEU A 32 -8.56 -4.38 -4.09
C LEU A 32 -8.87 -4.08 -2.62
N CYS A 33 -10.16 -3.92 -2.33
CA CYS A 33 -10.62 -3.71 -0.97
C CYS A 33 -10.44 -4.97 -0.12
N GLY A 34 -9.93 -4.80 1.09
CA GLY A 34 -9.89 -5.83 2.12
C GLY A 34 -9.98 -5.19 3.51
N HIS A 35 -10.27 -5.98 4.54
CA HIS A 35 -10.55 -5.44 5.88
C HIS A 35 -9.40 -4.63 6.49
N THR A 36 -8.14 -4.91 6.14
CA THR A 36 -6.99 -4.17 6.69
C THR A 36 -6.72 -2.83 6.01
N ASN A 37 -7.37 -2.54 4.89
CA ASN A 37 -7.18 -1.27 4.17
C ASN A 37 -8.43 -0.37 4.14
N ILE A 38 -9.50 -0.75 4.86
CA ILE A 38 -10.78 0.00 4.90
C ILE A 38 -10.56 1.45 5.37
N ALA A 39 -9.72 1.68 6.38
CA ALA A 39 -9.45 3.02 6.89
C ALA A 39 -8.80 3.92 5.81
N VAL A 40 -7.89 3.36 5.01
CA VAL A 40 -7.26 4.07 3.90
C VAL A 40 -8.27 4.38 2.79
N LEU A 41 -9.16 3.43 2.48
CA LEU A 41 -10.23 3.64 1.49
C LEU A 41 -11.23 4.71 1.96
N ALA A 42 -11.59 4.71 3.24
CA ALA A 42 -12.44 5.76 3.81
C ALA A 42 -11.78 7.15 3.71
N ALA A 43 -10.49 7.25 4.02
CA ALA A 43 -9.74 8.49 3.88
C ALA A 43 -9.63 8.96 2.41
N MET A 44 -9.46 8.02 1.46
CA MET A 44 -9.47 8.36 0.03
C MET A 44 -10.83 8.91 -0.42
N ALA A 45 -11.95 8.36 0.09
CA ALA A 45 -13.28 8.85 -0.26
C ALA A 45 -13.50 10.33 0.11
N GLU A 46 -12.75 10.84 1.07
CA GLU A 46 -12.79 12.25 1.52
C GLU A 46 -11.64 13.10 0.93
N SER A 47 -10.86 12.53 0.01
CA SER A 47 -9.71 13.17 -0.61
C SER A 47 -9.88 13.32 -2.12
N GLY A 48 -8.93 14.01 -2.78
CA GLY A 48 -8.87 14.09 -4.24
C GLY A 48 -8.20 12.87 -4.91
N VAL A 49 -7.96 11.78 -4.16
CA VAL A 49 -7.33 10.56 -4.67
C VAL A 49 -8.39 9.52 -5.03
N ALA A 50 -8.49 9.17 -6.30
CA ALA A 50 -9.45 8.17 -6.77
C ALA A 50 -8.93 6.75 -6.53
N PHE A 51 -9.76 5.89 -5.95
CA PHE A 51 -9.47 4.46 -5.84
C PHE A 51 -10.00 3.72 -7.08
N VAL A 52 -9.09 3.09 -7.82
CA VAL A 52 -9.40 2.25 -8.97
C VAL A 52 -9.50 0.81 -8.49
N ASN A 53 -10.72 0.39 -8.16
CA ASN A 53 -10.98 -0.97 -7.71
C ASN A 53 -10.90 -1.96 -8.86
N VAL A 54 -10.16 -3.04 -8.66
CA VAL A 54 -9.97 -4.12 -9.61
C VAL A 54 -10.53 -5.43 -9.06
N ARG A 55 -10.49 -6.50 -9.85
CA ARG A 55 -10.99 -7.82 -9.43
C ARG A 55 -9.88 -8.80 -9.03
N HIS A 56 -8.62 -8.41 -9.19
CA HIS A 56 -7.44 -9.19 -8.80
C HIS A 56 -6.24 -8.25 -8.68
N GLU A 57 -5.40 -8.44 -7.68
CA GLU A 57 -4.29 -7.53 -7.39
C GLU A 57 -3.20 -7.52 -8.48
N GLN A 58 -3.09 -8.58 -9.25
CA GLN A 58 -2.21 -8.60 -10.43
C GLN A 58 -2.66 -7.55 -11.46
N ILE A 59 -3.98 -7.38 -11.65
CA ILE A 59 -4.50 -6.32 -12.51
C ILE A 59 -4.13 -4.94 -11.94
N ALA A 60 -4.24 -4.76 -10.62
CA ALA A 60 -3.87 -3.51 -9.96
C ALA A 60 -2.41 -3.16 -10.19
N SER A 61 -1.51 -4.11 -9.97
CA SER A 61 -0.06 -3.89 -10.11
C SER A 61 0.35 -3.59 -11.55
N HIS A 62 -0.23 -4.30 -12.54
CA HIS A 62 0.03 -3.99 -13.96
C HIS A 62 -0.61 -2.68 -14.39
N ALA A 63 -1.79 -2.31 -13.87
CA ALA A 63 -2.40 -1.01 -14.15
C ALA A 63 -1.56 0.14 -13.57
N ALA A 64 -1.05 -0.04 -12.34
CA ALA A 64 -0.15 0.92 -11.72
C ALA A 64 1.17 1.06 -12.52
N ASP A 65 1.75 -0.05 -12.97
CA ASP A 65 2.94 -0.06 -13.84
C ASP A 65 2.67 0.71 -15.15
N GLY A 66 1.60 0.37 -15.86
CA GLY A 66 1.22 1.05 -17.10
C GLY A 66 0.95 2.54 -16.89
N TYR A 67 0.28 2.91 -15.80
CA TYR A 67 0.05 4.32 -15.44
C TYR A 67 1.35 5.08 -15.25
N ALA A 68 2.32 4.51 -14.53
CA ALA A 68 3.61 5.15 -14.31
C ALA A 68 4.39 5.32 -15.61
N ARG A 69 4.37 4.32 -16.49
CA ARG A 69 5.05 4.38 -17.82
C ARG A 69 4.48 5.49 -18.70
N VAL A 70 3.15 5.61 -18.75
CA VAL A 70 2.48 6.60 -19.62
C VAL A 70 2.60 8.01 -19.07
N THR A 71 2.50 8.18 -17.76
CA THR A 71 2.47 9.51 -17.13
C THR A 71 3.84 10.04 -16.73
N GLY A 72 4.85 9.18 -16.62
CA GLY A 72 6.15 9.52 -16.04
C GLY A 72 6.11 9.84 -14.54
N LYS A 73 5.01 9.52 -13.86
CA LYS A 73 4.80 9.77 -12.43
C LYS A 73 4.81 8.47 -11.65
N ALA A 74 5.20 8.56 -10.37
CA ALA A 74 5.09 7.41 -9.49
C ALA A 74 3.63 6.97 -9.35
N SER A 75 3.38 5.68 -9.46
CA SER A 75 2.08 5.05 -9.24
C SER A 75 1.97 4.47 -7.84
N VAL A 76 0.72 4.23 -7.40
CA VAL A 76 0.44 3.64 -6.08
C VAL A 76 -0.49 2.44 -6.23
N GLY A 77 -0.05 1.30 -5.70
CA GLY A 77 -0.87 0.10 -5.51
C GLY A 77 -1.31 -0.04 -4.05
N LEU A 78 -2.52 -0.55 -3.83
CA LEU A 78 -3.05 -0.87 -2.51
C LEU A 78 -3.44 -2.35 -2.45
N SER A 79 -2.81 -3.10 -1.55
CA SER A 79 -3.04 -4.52 -1.36
C SER A 79 -3.57 -4.84 0.04
N HIS A 80 -4.15 -6.04 0.17
CA HIS A 80 -4.67 -6.55 1.41
C HIS A 80 -3.93 -7.81 1.83
N LEU A 81 -3.14 -7.71 2.91
CA LEU A 81 -2.39 -8.81 3.51
C LEU A 81 -1.53 -9.62 2.51
N SER A 82 -1.08 -10.79 2.92
CA SER A 82 -0.17 -11.62 2.14
C SER A 82 -0.77 -12.13 0.82
N PRO A 83 -2.07 -12.55 0.74
CA PRO A 83 -2.65 -12.93 -0.55
C PRO A 83 -2.63 -11.79 -1.56
N GLY A 84 -2.93 -10.55 -1.14
CA GLY A 84 -2.86 -9.39 -2.02
C GLY A 84 -1.45 -9.08 -2.49
N LEU A 85 -0.45 -9.24 -1.61
CA LEU A 85 0.95 -9.07 -1.97
C LEU A 85 1.41 -10.16 -2.95
N THR A 86 1.11 -11.43 -2.68
CA THR A 86 1.51 -12.54 -3.56
C THR A 86 0.83 -12.44 -4.93
N ASN A 87 -0.45 -12.08 -4.98
CA ASN A 87 -1.17 -11.87 -6.24
C ASN A 87 -0.60 -10.70 -7.06
N ALA A 88 -0.18 -9.61 -6.42
CA ALA A 88 0.38 -8.45 -7.10
C ALA A 88 1.85 -8.62 -7.50
N ALA A 89 2.54 -9.65 -7.00
CA ALA A 89 4.00 -9.80 -7.10
C ALA A 89 4.53 -9.70 -8.54
N THR A 90 3.86 -10.32 -9.50
CA THR A 90 4.29 -10.31 -10.92
C THR A 90 4.36 -8.89 -11.48
N GLY A 91 3.33 -8.06 -11.28
CA GLY A 91 3.33 -6.70 -11.78
C GLY A 91 4.30 -5.79 -11.03
N VAL A 92 4.48 -6.01 -9.73
CA VAL A 92 5.48 -5.28 -8.93
C VAL A 92 6.91 -5.63 -9.37
N ALA A 93 7.19 -6.92 -9.59
CA ALA A 93 8.48 -7.37 -10.10
C ALA A 93 8.77 -6.81 -11.50
N ASN A 94 7.77 -6.80 -12.40
CA ASN A 94 7.88 -6.21 -13.73
C ASN A 94 8.27 -4.73 -13.66
N ALA A 95 7.57 -3.95 -12.84
CA ALA A 95 7.88 -2.54 -12.63
C ALA A 95 9.29 -2.34 -12.03
N ALA A 96 9.66 -3.18 -11.06
CA ALA A 96 10.95 -3.07 -10.40
C ALA A 96 12.13 -3.38 -11.34
N LEU A 97 12.01 -4.42 -12.19
CA LEU A 97 13.04 -4.79 -13.17
C LEU A 97 13.26 -3.70 -14.22
N ASP A 98 12.22 -2.97 -14.59
CA ASP A 98 12.30 -1.86 -15.55
C ASP A 98 12.53 -0.50 -14.86
N CYS A 99 12.82 -0.49 -13.56
CA CYS A 99 13.03 0.75 -12.78
C CYS A 99 11.85 1.72 -12.83
N ILE A 100 10.63 1.23 -12.99
CA ILE A 100 9.41 2.04 -12.98
C ILE A 100 9.06 2.44 -11.55
N ALA A 101 8.78 3.72 -11.33
CA ALA A 101 8.46 4.26 -10.02
C ALA A 101 7.07 3.78 -9.55
N MET A 102 7.04 2.87 -8.59
CA MET A 102 5.83 2.34 -7.98
C MET A 102 5.98 2.26 -6.47
N VAL A 103 4.94 2.63 -5.74
CA VAL A 103 4.79 2.40 -4.31
C VAL A 103 3.66 1.41 -4.10
N VAL A 104 3.90 0.36 -3.35
CA VAL A 104 2.86 -0.58 -2.93
C VAL A 104 2.61 -0.39 -1.43
N ILE A 105 1.37 -0.11 -1.08
CA ILE A 105 0.89 -0.01 0.29
C ILE A 105 0.09 -1.28 0.57
N ALA A 106 0.43 -1.98 1.65
CA ALA A 106 -0.31 -3.16 2.07
C ALA A 106 -0.78 -3.00 3.50
N GLY A 107 -2.01 -3.41 3.75
CA GLY A 107 -2.47 -3.60 5.12
C GLY A 107 -1.72 -4.77 5.76
N ASP A 108 -1.49 -4.66 7.06
CA ASP A 108 -0.87 -5.71 7.86
C ASP A 108 -1.79 -6.11 9.03
N ILE A 109 -1.44 -7.18 9.71
CA ILE A 109 -2.11 -7.60 10.93
C ILE A 109 -1.69 -6.70 12.10
N PRO A 110 -2.54 -6.56 13.13
CA PRO A 110 -2.13 -5.87 14.35
C PRO A 110 -0.91 -6.55 15.00
N SER A 111 0.00 -5.75 15.54
CA SER A 111 1.28 -6.21 16.10
C SER A 111 1.15 -7.27 17.20
N TYR A 112 0.05 -7.27 17.96
CA TYR A 112 -0.21 -8.29 18.99
C TYR A 112 -0.54 -9.69 18.44
N TYR A 113 -0.74 -9.83 17.12
CA TYR A 113 -0.92 -11.12 16.43
C TYR A 113 0.36 -11.66 15.83
N TYR A 114 1.46 -10.93 15.85
CA TYR A 114 2.73 -11.41 15.28
C TYR A 114 3.15 -12.74 15.89
N GLY A 115 3.54 -13.69 15.02
CA GLY A 115 3.89 -15.04 15.41
C GLY A 115 2.72 -15.95 15.81
N LYS A 116 1.47 -15.50 15.69
CA LYS A 116 0.28 -16.27 16.02
C LYS A 116 -0.48 -16.80 14.80
N HIS A 117 0.09 -16.66 13.61
CA HIS A 117 -0.44 -17.15 12.34
C HIS A 117 -1.92 -16.77 12.11
N PRO A 118 -2.28 -15.49 12.15
CA PRO A 118 -3.63 -15.08 11.89
C PRO A 118 -4.00 -15.32 10.42
N HIS A 119 -5.31 -15.26 10.15
CA HIS A 119 -5.84 -15.47 8.81
C HIS A 119 -5.19 -14.55 7.78
N GLN A 120 -4.82 -15.10 6.63
CA GLN A 120 -4.23 -14.39 5.48
C GLN A 120 -2.83 -13.79 5.71
N GLU A 121 -2.15 -14.15 6.76
CA GLU A 121 -0.74 -13.83 6.91
C GLU A 121 0.13 -14.98 6.44
N VAL A 122 1.00 -14.74 5.46
CA VAL A 122 2.07 -15.67 5.11
C VAL A 122 3.25 -15.38 6.02
N ASN A 123 3.36 -16.19 7.04
CA ASN A 123 4.43 -16.13 8.01
C ASN A 123 4.97 -17.53 8.24
N LEU A 124 6.13 -17.82 7.64
CA LEU A 124 6.83 -19.09 7.84
C LEU A 124 7.77 -19.05 9.07
N HIS A 125 7.97 -17.88 9.63
CA HIS A 125 8.80 -17.62 10.79
C HIS A 125 8.01 -16.76 11.79
N ALA A 126 8.39 -16.79 13.06
CA ALA A 126 7.66 -16.15 14.14
C ALA A 126 7.66 -14.60 14.14
N ASP A 127 8.29 -13.97 13.16
CA ASP A 127 8.51 -12.52 13.09
C ASP A 127 7.59 -11.76 12.10
N ALA A 128 6.52 -12.42 11.63
CA ALA A 128 5.50 -11.81 10.78
C ALA A 128 6.07 -11.04 9.58
N SER A 129 6.68 -11.76 8.65
CA SER A 129 7.52 -11.18 7.62
C SER A 129 6.84 -11.02 6.24
N GLN A 130 5.51 -10.71 6.20
CA GLN A 130 4.84 -10.55 4.89
C GLN A 130 5.49 -9.46 4.00
N TYR A 131 6.09 -8.40 4.57
CA TYR A 131 6.80 -7.37 3.80
C TYR A 131 8.06 -7.92 3.11
N GLU A 132 8.58 -9.06 3.55
CA GLU A 132 9.71 -9.76 2.93
C GLU A 132 9.35 -10.37 1.55
N ILE A 133 8.05 -10.55 1.25
CA ILE A 133 7.60 -11.11 -0.04
C ILE A 133 8.24 -10.34 -1.22
N TYR A 134 8.36 -9.03 -1.12
CA TYR A 134 8.91 -8.20 -2.20
C TYR A 134 10.39 -7.87 -2.04
N ARG A 135 10.96 -8.05 -0.86
CA ARG A 135 12.34 -7.64 -0.57
C ARG A 135 13.38 -8.09 -1.60
N PRO A 136 13.29 -9.30 -2.19
CA PRO A 136 14.27 -9.74 -3.17
C PRO A 136 14.34 -8.91 -4.46
N PHE A 137 13.28 -8.19 -4.82
CA PHE A 137 13.20 -7.48 -6.10
C PHE A 137 12.80 -6.01 -6.03
N VAL A 138 12.39 -5.50 -4.86
CA VAL A 138 12.09 -4.08 -4.72
C VAL A 138 13.27 -3.29 -4.16
N LYS A 139 13.33 -2.01 -4.46
CA LYS A 139 14.37 -1.11 -3.95
C LYS A 139 14.35 -1.01 -2.43
N ARG A 140 13.18 -0.98 -1.83
CA ARG A 140 12.97 -0.88 -0.38
C ARG A 140 11.65 -1.54 0.01
N ALA A 141 11.65 -2.19 1.16
CA ALA A 141 10.46 -2.65 1.86
C ALA A 141 10.56 -2.22 3.32
N TRP A 142 9.47 -1.68 3.85
CA TRP A 142 9.35 -1.25 5.25
C TRP A 142 8.10 -1.83 5.85
N ARG A 143 8.17 -2.07 7.14
CA ARG A 143 7.03 -2.31 7.98
C ARG A 143 6.90 -1.13 8.92
N VAL A 144 5.70 -0.59 9.02
CA VAL A 144 5.38 0.58 9.84
C VAL A 144 4.41 0.13 10.91
N ASP A 145 4.92 -0.04 12.13
CA ASP A 145 4.15 -0.60 13.25
C ASP A 145 3.53 0.48 14.13
N THR A 146 4.07 1.68 14.10
CA THR A 146 3.60 2.82 14.91
C THR A 146 3.60 4.11 14.09
N PRO A 147 2.80 5.12 14.51
CA PRO A 147 2.73 6.41 13.82
C PRO A 147 4.03 7.20 13.78
N GLU A 148 4.95 6.90 14.67
CA GLU A 148 6.23 7.61 14.84
C GLU A 148 7.35 7.10 13.92
N LEU A 149 7.10 6.01 13.19
CA LEU A 149 8.09 5.40 12.28
C LEU A 149 8.05 5.98 10.83
#